data_403165f9c4a9c21336bd36013fe857f6
#
_entry.id   403165f9c4a9c21336bd36013fe857f6
#
_cell.length_a   1.000
_cell.length_b   1.000
_cell.length_c   1.000
_cell.angle_alpha   90.00
_cell.angle_beta   90.00
_cell.angle_gamma   90.00
#
_symmetry.space_group_name_H-M   'P 1'
#
loop_
_entity.id
_entity.type
_entity.pdbx_description
1 polymer ?
#
loop_
_entity_poly.entity_id
_entity_poly.type
_entity_poly.pdbx_seq_one_letter_code
_entity_poly.pdbx_strand_id
1 'polypeptide(L)'
;NVESRGLGDVYKRQDLHLGHTVLINKLKQFQDLGHKVIFLIGDFTGSIGDPSGVSETRPVLSKKELKKNAATYKNQIFKILDPKKTEIQFNSSWFDKMKPQDFIKLASSMTVARMLEREDFSKRYKSNQPISIHEFLYPLVQGYDSFFLKADVELGGTDQKFNLLVGRDIQKINGMKEQIIITLPILEGLDGVKKMSKSLNNYVGLADNHDEMFGKLMSISDEMMWRYYDLLSFKTNKEIEKLKKMSFSGNDLMEAKFKLSLEIVERFHGKKKSEMAMEEFKNRFGKKQNPSNILNLDLEIKENSLKLIDLLAHSGLGENILCQSKSEAKRMLAQSAVKVDGKKVTKEDFSIKINKKTLIQVGKRRHLKITLKSSN
;
A
#
# COMPACT_ATOMS: atom_id res chain seq x y z
N ASN A 1 1.87 11.43 -26.19
CA ASN A 1 1.04 10.62 -25.28
C ASN A 1 1.94 9.87 -24.31
N VAL A 2 1.74 10.07 -23.04
CA VAL A 2 2.43 9.35 -21.98
C VAL A 2 1.43 8.39 -21.33
N GLU A 3 1.67 7.11 -21.48
CA GLU A 3 0.86 6.04 -20.93
C GLU A 3 1.50 5.47 -19.67
N SER A 4 0.72 5.06 -18.69
CA SER A 4 1.19 4.34 -17.52
C SER A 4 0.49 3.00 -17.37
N ARG A 5 1.31 2.01 -17.13
CA ARG A 5 0.93 0.67 -16.71
C ARG A 5 1.75 0.20 -15.53
N GLY A 6 1.24 -0.69 -14.79
CA GLY A 6 1.88 -1.26 -13.62
C GLY A 6 0.89 -1.49 -12.50
N LEU A 7 -0.39 -1.36 -12.83
CA LEU A 7 -1.48 -1.55 -11.91
C LEU A 7 -2.25 -2.86 -12.21
N GLY A 8 -1.60 -3.83 -12.87
CA GLY A 8 -2.22 -5.12 -13.22
C GLY A 8 -2.81 -5.88 -12.04
N ASP A 9 -2.27 -5.71 -10.84
CA ASP A 9 -2.82 -6.25 -9.59
C ASP A 9 -3.97 -5.41 -9.01
N VAL A 10 -4.19 -4.20 -9.52
CA VAL A 10 -5.15 -3.22 -8.98
C VAL A 10 -6.59 -3.66 -9.19
N TYR A 11 -6.87 -4.46 -10.22
CA TYR A 11 -8.22 -4.92 -10.55
C TYR A 11 -8.93 -5.70 -9.47
N LYS A 12 -8.18 -6.33 -8.57
CA LYS A 12 -8.74 -7.24 -7.57
C LYS A 12 -9.10 -6.57 -6.26
N ARG A 13 -8.63 -5.33 -6.03
CA ARG A 13 -8.76 -4.67 -4.73
C ARG A 13 -9.14 -3.21 -4.92
N GLN A 14 -10.18 -2.77 -4.26
CA GLN A 14 -10.83 -1.46 -4.40
C GLN A 14 -9.97 -0.23 -4.06
N ASP A 15 -8.75 -0.39 -3.51
CA ASP A 15 -7.93 0.73 -3.04
C ASP A 15 -6.47 0.61 -3.45
N LEU A 16 -5.88 1.74 -3.83
CA LEU A 16 -4.47 1.90 -4.09
C LEU A 16 -3.66 2.03 -2.78
N HIS A 17 -2.37 1.74 -2.85
CA HIS A 17 -1.40 2.01 -1.78
C HIS A 17 -0.22 2.83 -2.32
N LEU A 18 0.64 3.34 -1.45
CA LEU A 18 1.75 4.24 -1.84
C LEU A 18 2.68 3.65 -2.91
N GLY A 19 2.85 2.32 -2.98
CA GLY A 19 3.62 1.69 -4.04
C GLY A 19 3.13 2.02 -5.45
N HIS A 20 1.83 2.17 -5.65
CA HIS A 20 1.25 2.56 -6.93
C HIS A 20 1.53 4.03 -7.27
N THR A 21 1.69 4.87 -6.25
CA THR A 21 1.91 6.31 -6.46
C THR A 21 3.28 6.64 -7.02
N VAL A 22 4.24 5.71 -6.98
CA VAL A 22 5.54 5.87 -7.64
C VAL A 22 5.35 6.17 -9.14
N LEU A 23 4.53 5.36 -9.82
CA LEU A 23 4.18 5.59 -11.23
C LEU A 23 3.32 6.84 -11.41
N ILE A 24 2.30 7.03 -10.56
CA ILE A 24 1.37 8.17 -10.66
C ILE A 24 2.12 9.50 -10.46
N ASN A 25 3.09 9.56 -9.55
CA ASN A 25 3.95 10.73 -9.36
C ASN A 25 4.79 11.04 -10.61
N LYS A 26 5.29 10.00 -11.30
CA LYS A 26 6.01 10.19 -12.56
C LYS A 26 5.09 10.71 -13.65
N LEU A 27 3.86 10.19 -13.76
CA LEU A 27 2.85 10.75 -14.67
C LEU A 27 2.56 12.21 -14.36
N LYS A 28 2.48 12.59 -13.07
CA LYS A 28 2.28 13.99 -12.66
C LYS A 28 3.42 14.89 -13.17
N GLN A 29 4.68 14.42 -13.07
CA GLN A 29 5.82 15.18 -13.62
C GLN A 29 5.69 15.40 -15.14
N PHE A 30 5.28 14.38 -15.90
CA PHE A 30 5.00 14.55 -17.33
C PHE A 30 3.84 15.51 -17.57
N GLN A 31 2.78 15.43 -16.79
CA GLN A 31 1.64 16.32 -16.87
C GLN A 31 2.01 17.78 -16.61
N ASP A 32 2.89 18.04 -15.64
CA ASP A 32 3.38 19.38 -15.31
C ASP A 32 4.27 19.97 -16.40
N LEU A 33 4.94 19.10 -17.16
CA LEU A 33 5.70 19.49 -18.36
C LEU A 33 4.83 19.66 -19.61
N GLY A 34 3.50 19.54 -19.47
CA GLY A 34 2.55 19.78 -20.56
C GLY A 34 2.23 18.59 -21.43
N HIS A 35 2.69 17.38 -21.07
CA HIS A 35 2.39 16.17 -21.82
C HIS A 35 0.95 15.69 -21.56
N LYS A 36 0.33 15.09 -22.58
CA LYS A 36 -0.96 14.41 -22.43
C LYS A 36 -0.74 13.08 -21.70
N VAL A 37 -1.40 12.92 -20.57
CA VAL A 37 -1.33 11.70 -19.76
C VAL A 37 -2.53 10.80 -20.04
N ILE A 38 -2.26 9.53 -20.34
CA ILE A 38 -3.26 8.48 -20.49
C ILE A 38 -3.10 7.49 -19.33
N PHE A 39 -4.14 7.36 -18.54
CA PHE A 39 -4.22 6.34 -17.49
C PHE A 39 -5.05 5.16 -18.01
N LEU A 40 -4.36 4.09 -18.38
CA LEU A 40 -5.00 2.91 -18.91
C LEU A 40 -5.47 1.96 -17.82
N ILE A 41 -6.73 1.59 -17.92
CA ILE A 41 -7.35 0.55 -17.13
C ILE A 41 -7.49 -0.71 -18.00
N GLY A 42 -6.68 -1.76 -17.71
CA GLY A 42 -6.65 -3.03 -18.44
C GLY A 42 -7.78 -3.98 -18.01
N ASP A 43 -9.05 -3.62 -18.17
CA ASP A 43 -10.20 -4.45 -17.80
C ASP A 43 -10.31 -5.73 -18.63
N PHE A 44 -9.90 -5.68 -19.89
CA PHE A 44 -9.78 -6.89 -20.73
C PHE A 44 -8.59 -7.75 -20.28
N THR A 45 -7.41 -7.17 -20.06
CA THR A 45 -6.24 -7.92 -19.55
C THR A 45 -6.48 -8.53 -18.18
N GLY A 46 -7.30 -7.88 -17.35
CA GLY A 46 -7.74 -8.43 -16.06
C GLY A 46 -8.52 -9.74 -16.18
N SER A 47 -9.18 -9.98 -17.31
CA SER A 47 -9.90 -11.24 -17.59
C SER A 47 -8.95 -12.39 -17.97
N ILE A 48 -7.78 -12.09 -18.54
CA ILE A 48 -6.74 -13.08 -18.85
C ILE A 48 -5.96 -13.46 -17.59
N GLY A 49 -5.66 -12.48 -16.75
CA GLY A 49 -4.82 -12.60 -15.55
C GLY A 49 -3.33 -12.48 -15.87
N ASP A 50 -2.60 -11.66 -15.11
CA ASP A 50 -1.14 -11.57 -15.26
C ASP A 50 -0.50 -12.85 -14.72
N PRO A 51 0.26 -13.61 -15.54
CA PRO A 51 0.93 -14.82 -15.11
C PRO A 51 2.13 -14.55 -14.19
N SER A 52 2.59 -13.30 -14.06
CA SER A 52 3.74 -12.96 -13.24
C SER A 52 3.47 -13.21 -11.75
N GLY A 53 4.04 -14.28 -11.24
CA GLY A 53 4.29 -14.47 -9.79
C GLY A 53 3.30 -15.27 -8.97
N VAL A 54 2.24 -15.92 -9.51
CA VAL A 54 1.38 -16.79 -8.70
C VAL A 54 0.81 -17.97 -9.54
N SER A 55 0.98 -19.17 -9.01
CA SER A 55 0.50 -20.44 -9.59
C SER A 55 -1.00 -20.71 -9.45
N GLU A 56 -1.81 -19.76 -9.01
CA GLU A 56 -3.25 -19.95 -8.83
C GLU A 56 -4.07 -19.18 -9.86
N THR A 57 -4.98 -19.89 -10.51
CA THR A 57 -6.01 -19.31 -11.41
C THR A 57 -6.87 -18.31 -10.64
N ARG A 58 -6.70 -17.05 -10.97
CA ARG A 58 -7.39 -15.95 -10.28
C ARG A 58 -8.84 -15.81 -10.80
N PRO A 59 -9.84 -15.61 -9.94
CA PRO A 59 -11.23 -15.46 -10.38
C PRO A 59 -11.40 -14.24 -11.28
N VAL A 60 -12.12 -14.42 -12.37
CA VAL A 60 -12.48 -13.38 -13.33
C VAL A 60 -13.52 -12.45 -12.70
N LEU A 61 -13.24 -11.14 -12.71
CA LEU A 61 -14.19 -10.13 -12.19
C LEU A 61 -15.33 -9.88 -13.19
N SER A 62 -16.52 -9.66 -12.69
CA SER A 62 -17.67 -9.26 -13.50
C SER A 62 -17.51 -7.83 -14.05
N LYS A 63 -18.13 -7.53 -15.20
CA LYS A 63 -18.13 -6.14 -15.78
C LYS A 63 -18.64 -5.08 -14.80
N LYS A 64 -19.54 -5.45 -13.86
CA LYS A 64 -20.07 -4.55 -12.83
C LYS A 64 -19.03 -4.22 -11.76
N GLU A 65 -18.28 -5.22 -11.32
CA GLU A 65 -17.19 -5.04 -10.35
C GLU A 65 -16.04 -4.23 -10.97
N LEU A 66 -15.69 -4.47 -12.22
CA LEU A 66 -14.69 -3.70 -12.95
C LEU A 66 -15.05 -2.22 -13.04
N LYS A 67 -16.31 -1.87 -13.37
CA LYS A 67 -16.80 -0.49 -13.39
C LYS A 67 -16.75 0.18 -12.00
N LYS A 68 -17.15 -0.55 -10.94
CA LYS A 68 -17.10 -0.05 -9.57
C LYS A 68 -15.66 0.23 -9.14
N ASN A 69 -14.75 -0.70 -9.41
CA ASN A 69 -13.33 -0.55 -9.08
C ASN A 69 -12.72 0.62 -9.85
N ALA A 70 -13.04 0.77 -11.14
CA ALA A 70 -12.56 1.89 -11.96
C ALA A 70 -12.96 3.27 -11.40
N ALA A 71 -14.18 3.42 -10.88
CA ALA A 71 -14.63 4.65 -10.25
C ALA A 71 -13.81 4.97 -8.98
N THR A 72 -13.52 3.96 -8.17
CA THR A 72 -12.69 4.11 -6.97
C THR A 72 -11.26 4.53 -7.33
N TYR A 73 -10.65 3.91 -8.35
CA TYR A 73 -9.31 4.29 -8.83
C TYR A 73 -9.27 5.71 -9.35
N LYS A 74 -10.26 6.07 -10.17
CA LYS A 74 -10.40 7.44 -10.69
C LYS A 74 -10.34 8.48 -9.57
N ASN A 75 -11.09 8.27 -8.49
CA ASN A 75 -11.10 9.18 -7.35
C ASN A 75 -9.75 9.23 -6.62
N GLN A 76 -9.02 8.12 -6.56
CA GLN A 76 -7.73 8.06 -5.88
C GLN A 76 -6.60 8.67 -6.72
N ILE A 77 -6.53 8.39 -8.02
CA ILE A 77 -5.50 8.97 -8.89
C ILE A 77 -5.64 10.48 -9.05
N PHE A 78 -6.87 10.99 -9.05
CA PHE A 78 -7.13 12.42 -9.15
C PHE A 78 -6.84 13.23 -7.87
N LYS A 79 -6.39 12.58 -6.81
CA LYS A 79 -5.71 13.27 -5.70
C LYS A 79 -4.29 13.71 -6.09
N ILE A 80 -3.72 13.17 -7.16
CA ILE A 80 -2.37 13.47 -7.65
C ILE A 80 -2.41 14.09 -9.04
N LEU A 81 -3.16 13.50 -9.98
CA LEU A 81 -3.25 13.95 -11.37
C LEU A 81 -4.37 14.98 -11.55
N ASP A 82 -4.15 15.94 -12.43
CA ASP A 82 -5.19 16.87 -12.86
C ASP A 82 -6.21 16.13 -13.76
N PRO A 83 -7.49 16.05 -13.38
CA PRO A 83 -8.51 15.36 -14.16
C PRO A 83 -8.75 15.98 -15.54
N LYS A 84 -8.46 17.28 -15.73
CA LYS A 84 -8.62 17.96 -17.04
C LYS A 84 -7.51 17.62 -18.03
N LYS A 85 -6.37 17.12 -17.53
CA LYS A 85 -5.18 16.78 -18.32
C LYS A 85 -4.91 15.27 -18.36
N THR A 86 -5.82 14.46 -17.81
CA THR A 86 -5.68 13.01 -17.75
C THR A 86 -6.83 12.34 -18.49
N GLU A 87 -6.50 11.55 -19.49
CA GLU A 87 -7.45 10.70 -20.19
C GLU A 87 -7.47 9.30 -19.55
N ILE A 88 -8.65 8.82 -19.18
CA ILE A 88 -8.82 7.44 -18.68
C ILE A 88 -9.35 6.60 -19.83
N GLN A 89 -8.61 5.53 -20.17
CA GLN A 89 -8.96 4.57 -21.20
C GLN A 89 -9.15 3.17 -20.63
N PHE A 90 -10.02 2.39 -21.26
CA PHE A 90 -10.29 0.99 -20.93
C PHE A 90 -9.94 0.12 -22.14
N ASN A 91 -9.10 -0.89 -21.96
CA ASN A 91 -8.69 -1.69 -23.09
C ASN A 91 -9.78 -2.63 -23.62
N SER A 92 -10.83 -2.91 -22.88
CA SER A 92 -12.04 -3.56 -23.42
C SER A 92 -12.67 -2.77 -24.56
N SER A 93 -12.49 -1.45 -24.64
CA SER A 93 -13.09 -0.61 -25.68
C SER A 93 -12.60 -0.93 -27.10
N TRP A 94 -11.43 -1.52 -27.24
CA TRP A 94 -10.89 -2.04 -28.50
C TRP A 94 -10.88 -3.56 -28.58
N PHE A 95 -10.56 -4.28 -27.50
CA PHE A 95 -10.54 -5.74 -27.54
C PHE A 95 -11.93 -6.37 -27.68
N ASP A 96 -12.97 -5.81 -27.08
CA ASP A 96 -14.35 -6.30 -27.25
C ASP A 96 -14.82 -6.19 -28.71
N LYS A 97 -14.17 -5.36 -29.53
CA LYS A 97 -14.47 -5.17 -30.96
C LYS A 97 -13.52 -5.93 -31.91
N MET A 98 -12.42 -6.46 -31.37
CA MET A 98 -11.43 -7.19 -32.17
C MET A 98 -11.98 -8.50 -32.65
N LYS A 99 -11.84 -8.73 -33.96
CA LYS A 99 -12.29 -10.00 -34.59
C LYS A 99 -11.29 -11.12 -34.27
N PRO A 100 -11.74 -12.39 -34.26
CA PRO A 100 -10.83 -13.51 -34.02
C PRO A 100 -9.63 -13.54 -34.97
N GLN A 101 -9.81 -13.15 -36.24
CA GLN A 101 -8.73 -13.09 -37.24
C GLN A 101 -7.67 -12.04 -36.84
N ASP A 102 -8.09 -10.88 -36.32
CA ASP A 102 -7.18 -9.84 -35.89
C ASP A 102 -6.40 -10.26 -34.62
N PHE A 103 -7.04 -11.01 -33.74
CA PHE A 103 -6.39 -11.58 -32.57
C PHE A 103 -5.35 -12.65 -32.94
N ILE A 104 -5.66 -13.52 -33.92
CA ILE A 104 -4.71 -14.50 -34.47
C ILE A 104 -3.52 -13.76 -35.11
N LYS A 105 -3.78 -12.69 -35.89
CA LYS A 105 -2.74 -11.83 -36.46
C LYS A 105 -1.86 -11.20 -35.38
N LEU A 106 -2.44 -10.72 -34.28
CA LEU A 106 -1.69 -10.22 -33.14
C LEU A 106 -0.82 -11.34 -32.55
N ALA A 107 -1.40 -12.54 -32.33
CA ALA A 107 -0.64 -13.67 -31.79
C ALA A 107 0.52 -14.10 -32.68
N SER A 108 0.39 -13.97 -34.02
CA SER A 108 1.45 -14.30 -34.99
C SER A 108 2.61 -13.29 -35.02
N SER A 109 2.47 -12.14 -34.35
CA SER A 109 3.52 -11.11 -34.30
C SER A 109 4.71 -11.49 -33.39
N MET A 110 4.57 -12.54 -32.59
CA MET A 110 5.60 -12.99 -31.64
C MET A 110 5.81 -14.49 -31.69
N THR A 111 7.02 -14.94 -31.41
CA THR A 111 7.34 -16.36 -31.34
C THR A 111 7.32 -16.86 -29.89
N VAL A 112 7.08 -18.18 -29.73
CA VAL A 112 7.19 -18.83 -28.40
C VAL A 112 8.59 -18.65 -27.82
N ALA A 113 9.64 -18.71 -28.65
CA ALA A 113 11.01 -18.48 -28.21
C ALA A 113 11.17 -17.10 -27.57
N ARG A 114 10.61 -16.05 -28.18
CA ARG A 114 10.61 -14.69 -27.64
C ARG A 114 9.85 -14.61 -26.32
N MET A 115 8.71 -15.27 -26.18
CA MET A 115 7.96 -15.30 -24.93
C MET A 115 8.74 -15.99 -23.80
N LEU A 116 9.49 -17.04 -24.11
CA LEU A 116 10.33 -17.74 -23.14
C LEU A 116 11.56 -16.93 -22.64
N GLU A 117 11.86 -15.77 -23.21
CA GLU A 117 12.85 -14.84 -22.65
C GLU A 117 12.35 -14.15 -21.39
N ARG A 118 11.04 -14.10 -21.16
CA ARG A 118 10.48 -13.56 -19.94
C ARG A 118 10.86 -14.48 -18.75
N GLU A 119 11.39 -13.89 -17.70
CA GLU A 119 12.07 -14.62 -16.60
C GLU A 119 11.18 -15.69 -15.95
N ASP A 120 9.92 -15.39 -15.68
CA ASP A 120 8.96 -16.33 -15.08
C ASP A 120 8.63 -17.51 -16.02
N PHE A 121 8.41 -17.24 -17.32
CA PHE A 121 8.21 -18.30 -18.31
C PHE A 121 9.46 -19.16 -18.47
N SER A 122 10.65 -18.55 -18.56
CA SER A 122 11.92 -19.26 -18.65
C SER A 122 12.14 -20.19 -17.45
N LYS A 123 11.86 -19.71 -16.22
CA LYS A 123 11.99 -20.52 -15.00
C LYS A 123 11.03 -21.70 -15.01
N ARG A 124 9.76 -21.44 -15.30
CA ARG A 124 8.70 -22.49 -15.34
C ARG A 124 9.00 -23.53 -16.41
N TYR A 125 9.38 -23.10 -17.61
CA TYR A 125 9.75 -24.00 -18.70
C TYR A 125 10.93 -24.92 -18.31
N LYS A 126 12.03 -24.33 -17.77
CA LYS A 126 13.20 -25.09 -17.32
C LYS A 126 12.90 -26.04 -16.15
N SER A 127 11.90 -25.73 -15.36
CA SER A 127 11.46 -26.56 -14.22
C SER A 127 10.34 -27.54 -14.56
N ASN A 128 10.00 -27.69 -15.85
CA ASN A 128 8.89 -28.51 -16.35
C ASN A 128 7.54 -28.17 -15.68
N GLN A 129 7.35 -26.91 -15.28
CA GLN A 129 6.07 -26.42 -14.77
C GLN A 129 5.15 -26.01 -15.92
N PRO A 130 3.85 -26.27 -15.84
CA PRO A 130 2.93 -25.97 -16.91
C PRO A 130 2.83 -24.46 -17.17
N ILE A 131 2.78 -24.08 -18.44
CA ILE A 131 2.49 -22.73 -18.93
C ILE A 131 1.29 -22.83 -19.84
N SER A 132 0.20 -22.18 -19.50
CA SER A 132 -1.01 -22.19 -20.34
C SER A 132 -0.86 -21.23 -21.50
N ILE A 133 -1.42 -21.57 -22.67
CA ILE A 133 -1.29 -20.77 -23.92
C ILE A 133 -1.81 -19.34 -23.71
N HIS A 134 -2.90 -19.15 -22.96
CA HIS A 134 -3.45 -17.81 -22.70
C HIS A 134 -2.47 -16.90 -21.93
N GLU A 135 -1.54 -17.47 -21.16
CA GLU A 135 -0.53 -16.69 -20.45
C GLU A 135 0.46 -16.02 -21.42
N PHE A 136 0.77 -16.66 -22.55
CA PHE A 136 1.57 -16.03 -23.61
C PHE A 136 0.84 -14.91 -24.35
N LEU A 137 -0.49 -14.89 -24.30
CA LEU A 137 -1.28 -13.82 -24.90
C LEU A 137 -1.26 -12.54 -24.06
N TYR A 138 -1.01 -12.64 -22.76
CA TYR A 138 -1.03 -11.47 -21.85
C TYR A 138 -0.04 -10.36 -22.29
N PRO A 139 1.26 -10.63 -22.53
CA PRO A 139 2.19 -9.62 -23.03
C PRO A 139 1.79 -9.01 -24.38
N LEU A 140 1.19 -9.80 -25.25
CA LEU A 140 0.71 -9.34 -26.56
C LEU A 140 -0.46 -8.38 -26.45
N VAL A 141 -1.43 -8.73 -25.62
CA VAL A 141 -2.59 -7.87 -25.34
C VAL A 141 -2.11 -6.55 -24.71
N GLN A 142 -1.21 -6.63 -23.75
CA GLN A 142 -0.61 -5.44 -23.16
C GLN A 142 0.15 -4.61 -24.20
N GLY A 143 0.96 -5.23 -25.05
CA GLY A 143 1.71 -4.51 -26.08
C GLY A 143 0.81 -3.88 -27.16
N TYR A 144 -0.32 -4.52 -27.49
CA TYR A 144 -1.28 -3.97 -28.44
C TYR A 144 -1.93 -2.68 -27.95
N ASP A 145 -2.12 -2.51 -26.63
CA ASP A 145 -2.64 -1.27 -26.07
C ASP A 145 -1.74 -0.08 -26.41
N SER A 146 -0.41 -0.24 -26.30
CA SER A 146 0.56 0.82 -26.66
C SER A 146 0.46 1.19 -28.14
N PHE A 147 0.24 0.21 -29.01
CA PHE A 147 0.00 0.43 -30.44
C PHE A 147 -1.33 1.19 -30.65
N PHE A 148 -2.42 0.73 -30.03
CA PHE A 148 -3.75 1.35 -30.19
C PHE A 148 -3.77 2.80 -29.68
N LEU A 149 -3.16 3.06 -28.54
CA LEU A 149 -3.08 4.38 -27.92
C LEU A 149 -2.06 5.30 -28.59
N LYS A 150 -1.25 4.77 -29.53
CA LYS A 150 -0.14 5.51 -30.15
C LYS A 150 0.73 6.17 -29.08
N ALA A 151 1.10 5.39 -28.08
CA ALA A 151 1.89 5.90 -26.98
C ALA A 151 3.30 6.31 -27.44
N ASP A 152 3.75 7.49 -27.06
CA ASP A 152 5.13 7.95 -27.28
C ASP A 152 6.04 7.54 -26.14
N VAL A 153 5.49 7.47 -24.93
CA VAL A 153 6.21 7.06 -23.70
C VAL A 153 5.29 6.14 -22.90
N GLU A 154 5.80 4.99 -22.46
CA GLU A 154 5.10 4.09 -21.55
C GLU A 154 5.87 3.93 -20.24
N LEU A 155 5.14 4.06 -19.11
CA LEU A 155 5.69 3.90 -17.77
C LEU A 155 5.23 2.57 -17.16
N GLY A 156 6.13 1.86 -16.52
CA GLY A 156 5.81 0.64 -15.78
C GLY A 156 6.75 0.37 -14.61
N GLY A 157 6.41 -0.61 -13.77
CA GLY A 157 7.36 -1.17 -12.81
C GLY A 157 8.49 -1.91 -13.52
N THR A 158 9.61 -2.13 -12.84
CA THR A 158 10.74 -2.91 -13.39
C THR A 158 10.34 -4.34 -13.76
N ASP A 159 9.35 -4.90 -13.08
CA ASP A 159 8.73 -6.22 -13.37
C ASP A 159 7.95 -6.26 -14.69
N GLN A 160 7.54 -5.10 -15.21
CA GLN A 160 6.79 -4.96 -16.47
C GLN A 160 7.68 -4.76 -17.70
N LYS A 161 9.01 -4.68 -17.52
CA LYS A 161 9.94 -4.32 -18.60
C LYS A 161 9.76 -5.17 -19.87
N PHE A 162 9.58 -6.48 -19.73
CA PHE A 162 9.36 -7.37 -20.87
C PHE A 162 8.10 -6.98 -21.65
N ASN A 163 6.98 -6.78 -20.95
CA ASN A 163 5.70 -6.43 -21.59
C ASN A 163 5.77 -5.06 -22.30
N LEU A 164 6.48 -4.08 -21.70
CA LEU A 164 6.71 -2.78 -22.33
C LEU A 164 7.53 -2.89 -23.62
N LEU A 165 8.52 -3.79 -23.66
CA LEU A 165 9.30 -4.07 -24.85
C LEU A 165 8.46 -4.73 -25.93
N VAL A 166 7.54 -5.62 -25.58
CA VAL A 166 6.56 -6.20 -26.54
C VAL A 166 5.72 -5.09 -27.18
N GLY A 167 5.34 -4.05 -26.43
CA GLY A 167 4.65 -2.88 -26.97
C GLY A 167 5.44 -2.19 -28.09
N ARG A 168 6.73 -1.98 -27.87
CA ARG A 168 7.64 -1.44 -28.89
C ARG A 168 7.73 -2.32 -30.14
N ASP A 169 7.87 -3.64 -29.92
CA ASP A 169 7.94 -4.61 -31.03
C ASP A 169 6.65 -4.58 -31.87
N ILE A 170 5.48 -4.50 -31.24
CA ILE A 170 4.18 -4.40 -31.94
C ILE A 170 4.05 -3.06 -32.69
N GLN A 171 4.45 -1.95 -32.11
CA GLN A 171 4.48 -0.66 -32.80
C GLN A 171 5.36 -0.72 -34.04
N LYS A 172 6.57 -1.28 -33.93
CA LYS A 172 7.52 -1.43 -35.06
C LYS A 172 6.96 -2.29 -36.18
N ILE A 173 6.39 -3.47 -35.86
CA ILE A 173 5.79 -4.39 -36.84
C ILE A 173 4.65 -3.71 -37.60
N ASN A 174 3.93 -2.79 -36.95
CA ASN A 174 2.86 -2.02 -37.57
C ASN A 174 3.32 -0.68 -38.19
N GLY A 175 4.62 -0.49 -38.39
CA GLY A 175 5.17 0.70 -39.07
C GLY A 175 5.12 2.00 -38.24
N MET A 176 4.91 1.91 -36.94
CA MET A 176 4.94 3.06 -36.05
C MET A 176 6.34 3.29 -35.49
N LYS A 177 6.61 4.54 -35.09
CA LYS A 177 7.77 4.83 -34.27
C LYS A 177 7.59 4.17 -32.89
N GLU A 178 8.63 3.48 -32.44
CA GLU A 178 8.60 2.79 -31.17
C GLU A 178 8.61 3.78 -30.00
N GLN A 179 7.79 3.50 -29.01
CA GLN A 179 7.70 4.29 -27.78
C GLN A 179 8.99 4.24 -26.95
N ILE A 180 9.18 5.25 -26.13
CA ILE A 180 10.17 5.23 -25.04
C ILE A 180 9.57 4.50 -23.86
N ILE A 181 10.29 3.54 -23.28
CA ILE A 181 9.88 2.88 -22.05
C ILE A 181 10.66 3.44 -20.86
N ILE A 182 9.97 3.69 -19.77
CA ILE A 182 10.59 4.12 -18.51
C ILE A 182 10.12 3.18 -17.42
N THR A 183 11.05 2.45 -16.83
CA THR A 183 10.76 1.56 -15.70
C THR A 183 11.13 2.22 -14.39
N LEU A 184 10.25 2.11 -13.40
CA LEU A 184 10.44 2.63 -12.06
C LEU A 184 10.59 1.48 -11.07
N PRO A 185 11.41 1.66 -10.02
CA PRO A 185 11.59 0.64 -9.02
C PRO A 185 10.28 0.37 -8.27
N ILE A 186 10.13 -0.86 -7.83
CA ILE A 186 9.02 -1.25 -6.95
C ILE A 186 9.31 -0.72 -5.56
N LEU A 187 8.29 -0.13 -4.91
CA LEU A 187 8.40 0.37 -3.54
C LEU A 187 8.31 -0.79 -2.56
N GLU A 188 9.24 -0.89 -1.65
CA GLU A 188 9.23 -1.82 -0.54
C GLU A 188 8.14 -1.42 0.47
N GLY A 189 7.57 -2.41 1.15
CA GLY A 189 6.56 -2.20 2.19
C GLY A 189 7.15 -1.77 3.52
N LEU A 190 6.30 -1.69 4.54
CA LEU A 190 6.68 -1.27 5.90
C LEU A 190 7.74 -2.19 6.54
N ASP A 191 7.90 -3.41 6.03
CA ASP A 191 8.92 -4.37 6.45
C ASP A 191 10.32 -4.06 5.89
N GLY A 192 10.42 -3.15 4.90
CA GLY A 192 11.67 -2.74 4.28
C GLY A 192 12.35 -3.79 3.38
N VAL A 193 11.69 -4.92 3.11
CA VAL A 193 12.27 -6.05 2.38
C VAL A 193 11.41 -6.47 1.20
N LYS A 194 10.13 -6.77 1.44
CA LYS A 194 9.21 -7.24 0.41
C LYS A 194 8.52 -6.06 -0.27
N LYS A 195 8.13 -6.24 -1.53
CA LYS A 195 7.31 -5.25 -2.23
C LYS A 195 6.07 -4.88 -1.40
N MET A 196 5.70 -3.61 -1.41
CA MET A 196 4.48 -3.14 -0.76
C MET A 196 3.28 -3.87 -1.35
N SER A 197 2.51 -4.54 -0.51
CA SER A 197 1.34 -5.31 -0.93
C SER A 197 0.32 -5.46 0.20
N LYS A 198 -0.97 -5.42 -0.15
CA LYS A 198 -2.07 -5.70 0.78
C LYS A 198 -2.06 -7.15 1.27
N SER A 199 -1.70 -8.11 0.40
CA SER A 199 -1.64 -9.53 0.77
C SER A 199 -0.56 -9.82 1.82
N LEU A 200 0.48 -9.00 1.85
CA LEU A 200 1.57 -9.09 2.83
C LEU A 200 1.31 -8.22 4.07
N ASN A 201 0.22 -7.47 4.11
CA ASN A 201 -0.11 -6.54 5.18
C ASN A 201 1.02 -5.54 5.55
N ASN A 202 1.88 -5.20 4.56
CA ASN A 202 3.04 -4.31 4.71
C ASN A 202 2.83 -2.99 3.96
N TYR A 203 1.60 -2.53 3.79
CA TYR A 203 1.25 -1.41 2.94
C TYR A 203 0.74 -0.18 3.70
N VAL A 204 0.85 0.98 3.03
CA VAL A 204 0.16 2.22 3.39
C VAL A 204 -0.89 2.49 2.32
N GLY A 205 -2.18 2.39 2.70
CA GLY A 205 -3.31 2.56 1.79
C GLY A 205 -3.60 4.04 1.52
N LEU A 206 -4.03 4.37 0.29
CA LEU A 206 -4.50 5.74 0.00
C LEU A 206 -5.86 6.05 0.63
N ALA A 207 -6.58 5.02 1.07
CA ALA A 207 -7.83 5.12 1.81
C ALA A 207 -7.64 5.05 3.33
N ASP A 208 -6.43 4.80 3.84
CA ASP A 208 -6.13 4.86 5.27
C ASP A 208 -6.50 6.25 5.79
N ASN A 209 -6.99 6.35 7.03
CA ASN A 209 -7.20 7.66 7.64
C ASN A 209 -5.87 8.37 7.89
N HIS A 210 -5.91 9.68 8.08
CA HIS A 210 -4.71 10.52 8.22
C HIS A 210 -3.78 10.09 9.37
N ASP A 211 -4.34 9.66 10.52
CA ASP A 211 -3.54 9.25 11.68
C ASP A 211 -2.88 7.90 11.46
N GLU A 212 -3.59 6.97 10.83
CA GLU A 212 -3.06 5.65 10.48
C GLU A 212 -1.97 5.77 9.42
N MET A 213 -2.22 6.55 8.34
CA MET A 213 -1.22 6.82 7.30
C MET A 213 0.03 7.45 7.90
N PHE A 214 -0.12 8.48 8.75
CA PHE A 214 0.99 9.15 9.41
C PHE A 214 1.77 8.19 10.32
N GLY A 215 1.08 7.42 11.15
CA GLY A 215 1.69 6.44 12.03
C GLY A 215 2.48 5.36 11.29
N LYS A 216 1.94 4.84 10.17
CA LYS A 216 2.64 3.89 9.30
C LYS A 216 3.90 4.50 8.70
N LEU A 217 3.86 5.72 8.18
CA LEU A 217 5.02 6.42 7.65
C LEU A 217 6.09 6.69 8.71
N MET A 218 5.69 7.03 9.93
CA MET A 218 6.64 7.20 11.04
C MET A 218 7.26 5.88 11.53
N SER A 219 6.67 4.72 11.20
CA SER A 219 7.17 3.41 11.64
C SER A 219 8.27 2.82 10.76
N ILE A 220 8.50 3.35 9.55
CA ILE A 220 9.55 2.86 8.65
C ILE A 220 10.96 3.12 9.20
N SER A 221 11.95 2.34 8.77
CA SER A 221 13.35 2.60 9.11
C SER A 221 13.86 3.91 8.49
N ASP A 222 14.99 4.43 8.98
CA ASP A 222 15.57 5.66 8.43
C ASP A 222 16.10 5.44 7.00
N GLU A 223 16.58 4.24 6.70
CA GLU A 223 16.97 3.85 5.33
C GLU A 223 15.76 3.88 4.38
N MET A 224 14.65 3.28 4.82
CA MET A 224 13.40 3.30 4.06
C MET A 224 12.82 4.71 3.91
N MET A 225 13.01 5.58 4.89
CA MET A 225 12.61 6.98 4.78
C MET A 225 13.27 7.67 3.58
N TRP A 226 14.58 7.49 3.39
CA TRP A 226 15.28 8.06 2.23
C TRP A 226 14.81 7.45 0.92
N ARG A 227 14.56 6.14 0.90
CA ARG A 227 13.97 5.47 -0.25
C ARG A 227 12.59 6.05 -0.61
N TYR A 228 11.76 6.33 0.40
CA TYR A 228 10.46 6.96 0.20
C TYR A 228 10.57 8.42 -0.25
N TYR A 229 11.56 9.16 0.23
CA TYR A 229 11.87 10.48 -0.32
C TYR A 229 12.18 10.42 -1.81
N ASP A 230 13.07 9.52 -2.22
CA ASP A 230 13.48 9.39 -3.62
C ASP A 230 12.33 8.99 -4.55
N LEU A 231 11.36 8.20 -4.09
CA LEU A 231 10.29 7.64 -4.91
C LEU A 231 8.93 8.33 -4.77
N LEU A 232 8.64 8.94 -3.64
CA LEU A 232 7.31 9.47 -3.32
C LEU A 232 7.26 10.98 -3.14
N SER A 233 8.37 11.64 -2.75
CA SER A 233 8.40 13.08 -2.55
C SER A 233 8.37 13.84 -3.88
N PHE A 234 7.78 15.03 -3.88
CA PHE A 234 7.87 15.98 -5.00
C PHE A 234 9.08 16.92 -4.88
N LYS A 235 9.90 16.77 -3.85
CA LYS A 235 11.14 17.51 -3.73
C LYS A 235 12.12 17.12 -4.82
N THR A 236 12.91 18.07 -5.25
CA THR A 236 14.00 17.84 -6.21
C THR A 236 15.12 17.00 -5.57
N ASN A 237 15.88 16.30 -6.40
CA ASN A 237 17.05 15.53 -5.92
C ASN A 237 18.03 16.41 -5.13
N LYS A 238 18.21 17.69 -5.52
CA LYS A 238 19.06 18.65 -4.79
C LYS A 238 18.54 18.94 -3.36
N GLU A 239 17.23 19.07 -3.20
CA GLU A 239 16.62 19.28 -1.89
C GLU A 239 16.73 18.03 -1.01
N ILE A 240 16.52 16.84 -1.60
CA ILE A 240 16.67 15.57 -0.88
C ILE A 240 18.10 15.36 -0.43
N GLU A 241 19.08 15.61 -1.32
CA GLU A 241 20.51 15.56 -0.97
C GLU A 241 20.91 16.54 0.14
N LYS A 242 20.34 17.76 0.10
CA LYS A 242 20.54 18.73 1.17
C LYS A 242 19.98 18.23 2.50
N LEU A 243 18.77 17.64 2.49
CA LEU A 243 18.19 17.03 3.68
C LEU A 243 19.05 15.89 4.22
N LYS A 244 19.52 14.99 3.35
CA LYS A 244 20.42 13.89 3.71
C LYS A 244 21.70 14.41 4.40
N LYS A 245 22.30 15.46 3.86
CA LYS A 245 23.53 16.08 4.43
C LYS A 245 23.29 16.79 5.77
N MET A 246 22.09 17.27 6.04
CA MET A 246 21.75 17.98 7.29
C MET A 246 21.25 17.05 8.39
N SER A 247 20.98 15.78 8.08
CA SER A 247 20.34 14.84 9.02
C SER A 247 21.38 13.84 9.55
N PHE A 248 22.20 14.29 10.52
CA PHE A 248 23.28 13.48 11.11
C PHE A 248 22.93 12.82 12.44
N SER A 249 21.92 13.31 13.14
CA SER A 249 21.53 12.82 14.46
C SER A 249 20.13 12.18 14.43
N GLY A 250 19.81 11.41 15.46
CA GLY A 250 18.49 10.80 15.59
C GLY A 250 17.35 11.83 15.62
N ASN A 251 17.57 13.03 16.15
CA ASN A 251 16.57 14.11 16.15
C ASN A 251 16.36 14.68 14.74
N ASP A 252 17.44 14.88 13.99
CA ASP A 252 17.37 15.39 12.61
C ASP A 252 16.69 14.38 11.68
N LEU A 253 17.00 13.08 11.85
CA LEU A 253 16.35 12.00 11.12
C LEU A 253 14.86 11.91 11.45
N MET A 254 14.50 12.09 12.73
CA MET A 254 13.09 12.15 13.16
C MET A 254 12.37 13.32 12.50
N GLU A 255 12.99 14.50 12.44
CA GLU A 255 12.42 15.67 11.79
C GLU A 255 12.26 15.47 10.29
N ALA A 256 13.25 14.87 9.63
CA ALA A 256 13.15 14.50 8.22
C ALA A 256 11.96 13.54 7.98
N LYS A 257 11.77 12.57 8.86
CA LYS A 257 10.65 11.62 8.78
C LYS A 257 9.29 12.31 8.99
N PHE A 258 9.21 13.27 9.91
CA PHE A 258 8.02 14.13 10.08
C PHE A 258 7.70 14.91 8.81
N LYS A 259 8.71 15.53 8.18
CA LYS A 259 8.53 16.30 6.93
C LYS A 259 8.01 15.43 5.79
N LEU A 260 8.56 14.23 5.62
CA LEU A 260 8.08 13.26 4.63
C LEU A 260 6.64 12.83 4.90
N SER A 261 6.35 12.47 6.15
CA SER A 261 5.00 12.03 6.56
C SER A 261 3.96 13.13 6.35
N LEU A 262 4.30 14.38 6.71
CA LEU A 262 3.44 15.53 6.46
C LEU A 262 3.18 15.71 4.96
N GLU A 263 4.22 15.71 4.11
CA GLU A 263 4.09 15.86 2.67
C GLU A 263 3.16 14.82 2.06
N ILE A 264 3.34 13.54 2.45
CA ILE A 264 2.52 12.45 1.91
C ILE A 264 1.08 12.55 2.43
N VAL A 265 0.87 12.74 3.74
CA VAL A 265 -0.49 12.82 4.32
C VAL A 265 -1.22 14.05 3.80
N GLU A 266 -0.55 15.20 3.65
CA GLU A 266 -1.15 16.41 3.07
C GLU A 266 -1.67 16.18 1.66
N ARG A 267 -0.94 15.45 0.82
CA ARG A 267 -1.33 15.11 -0.55
C ARG A 267 -2.67 14.38 -0.62
N PHE A 268 -2.96 13.51 0.34
CA PHE A 268 -4.17 12.67 0.32
C PHE A 268 -5.30 13.19 1.20
N HIS A 269 -5.01 13.96 2.25
CA HIS A 269 -5.97 14.38 3.27
C HIS A 269 -6.06 15.90 3.46
N GLY A 270 -5.14 16.67 2.85
CA GLY A 270 -5.05 18.11 3.00
C GLY A 270 -4.27 18.56 4.23
N LYS A 271 -3.80 19.81 4.22
CA LYS A 271 -2.88 20.40 5.20
C LYS A 271 -3.38 20.29 6.64
N LYS A 272 -4.63 20.68 6.90
CA LYS A 272 -5.20 20.67 8.26
C LYS A 272 -5.15 19.28 8.90
N LYS A 273 -5.52 18.23 8.15
CA LYS A 273 -5.52 16.85 8.66
C LYS A 273 -4.12 16.30 8.82
N SER A 274 -3.15 16.69 7.99
CA SER A 274 -1.76 16.27 8.14
C SER A 274 -1.12 16.87 9.40
N GLU A 275 -1.38 18.14 9.67
CA GLU A 275 -0.93 18.81 10.89
C GLU A 275 -1.56 18.19 12.15
N MET A 276 -2.87 17.88 12.13
CA MET A 276 -3.54 17.17 13.22
C MET A 276 -2.93 15.79 13.47
N ALA A 277 -2.66 15.02 12.43
CA ALA A 277 -2.04 13.71 12.54
C ALA A 277 -0.63 13.79 13.15
N MET A 278 0.16 14.80 12.76
CA MET A 278 1.47 15.06 13.36
C MET A 278 1.38 15.39 14.86
N GLU A 279 0.45 16.28 15.24
CA GLU A 279 0.25 16.64 16.65
C GLU A 279 -0.20 15.43 17.48
N GLU A 280 -1.15 14.67 16.98
CA GLU A 280 -1.60 13.43 17.64
C GLU A 280 -0.45 12.44 17.80
N PHE A 281 0.37 12.25 16.77
CA PHE A 281 1.56 11.40 16.85
C PHE A 281 2.54 11.90 17.90
N LYS A 282 2.85 13.22 17.93
CA LYS A 282 3.73 13.82 18.93
C LYS A 282 3.18 13.69 20.35
N ASN A 283 1.88 13.87 20.54
CA ASN A 283 1.24 13.70 21.84
C ASN A 283 1.33 12.26 22.33
N ARG A 284 1.11 11.31 21.41
CA ARG A 284 1.13 9.87 21.70
C ARG A 284 2.53 9.35 22.01
N PHE A 285 3.55 9.81 21.29
CA PHE A 285 4.91 9.27 21.33
C PHE A 285 5.95 10.25 21.91
N GLY A 286 5.74 11.58 21.80
CA GLY A 286 6.70 12.59 22.22
C GLY A 286 6.65 12.96 23.69
N LYS A 287 5.45 13.00 24.28
CA LYS A 287 5.26 13.43 25.70
C LYS A 287 5.02 12.28 26.68
N LYS A 288 5.19 11.02 26.27
CA LYS A 288 4.75 9.85 27.06
C LYS A 288 3.28 9.94 27.53
N GLN A 289 2.47 10.72 26.84
CA GLN A 289 1.04 10.83 27.13
C GLN A 289 0.30 9.64 26.53
N ASN A 290 -0.76 9.24 27.20
CA ASN A 290 -1.64 8.18 26.72
C ASN A 290 -2.38 8.64 25.46
N PRO A 291 -2.77 7.72 24.53
CA PRO A 291 -3.56 8.08 23.37
C PRO A 291 -4.76 8.94 23.75
N SER A 292 -5.06 9.98 22.95
CA SER A 292 -6.19 10.89 23.22
C SER A 292 -7.55 10.16 23.16
N ASN A 293 -7.61 9.02 22.49
CA ASN A 293 -8.84 8.24 22.29
C ASN A 293 -8.75 6.85 22.93
N ILE A 294 -8.50 6.81 24.26
CA ILE A 294 -8.52 5.54 24.99
C ILE A 294 -9.96 5.14 25.26
N LEU A 295 -10.33 3.93 24.84
CA LEU A 295 -11.64 3.34 25.10
C LEU A 295 -11.89 3.33 26.62
N ASN A 296 -13.08 3.81 27.02
CA ASN A 296 -13.56 3.68 28.38
C ASN A 296 -14.51 2.49 28.44
N LEU A 297 -14.30 1.60 29.39
CA LEU A 297 -15.12 0.39 29.56
C LEU A 297 -15.49 0.26 31.04
N ASP A 298 -16.77 -0.02 31.27
CA ASP A 298 -17.25 -0.39 32.59
C ASP A 298 -17.38 -1.92 32.65
N LEU A 299 -16.79 -2.53 33.67
CA LEU A 299 -16.81 -3.97 33.88
C LEU A 299 -17.48 -4.28 35.23
N GLU A 300 -18.56 -5.05 35.18
CA GLU A 300 -19.25 -5.50 36.38
C GLU A 300 -18.55 -6.73 37.00
N ILE A 301 -18.30 -6.66 38.28
CA ILE A 301 -17.69 -7.75 39.06
C ILE A 301 -18.45 -7.96 40.37
N LYS A 302 -18.39 -9.18 40.88
CA LYS A 302 -19.08 -9.54 42.15
C LYS A 302 -18.26 -9.18 43.41
N GLU A 303 -17.00 -8.92 43.25
CA GLU A 303 -16.05 -8.65 44.36
C GLU A 303 -15.73 -7.16 44.43
N ASN A 304 -15.25 -6.68 45.57
CA ASN A 304 -14.84 -5.29 45.80
C ASN A 304 -13.52 -4.89 45.10
N SER A 305 -12.80 -5.86 44.53
CA SER A 305 -11.58 -5.64 43.75
C SER A 305 -11.32 -6.84 42.83
N LEU A 306 -10.55 -6.60 41.76
CA LEU A 306 -10.13 -7.66 40.84
C LEU A 306 -8.62 -7.65 40.71
N LYS A 307 -7.97 -8.83 40.76
CA LYS A 307 -6.53 -8.94 40.51
C LYS A 307 -6.21 -8.50 39.09
N LEU A 308 -5.13 -7.76 38.95
CA LEU A 308 -4.73 -7.21 37.64
C LEU A 308 -4.51 -8.32 36.58
N ILE A 309 -3.94 -9.47 36.97
CA ILE A 309 -3.77 -10.62 36.10
C ILE A 309 -5.11 -11.11 35.52
N ASP A 310 -6.12 -11.20 36.36
CA ASP A 310 -7.46 -11.67 35.98
C ASP A 310 -8.13 -10.62 35.10
N LEU A 311 -7.97 -9.34 35.41
CA LEU A 311 -8.50 -8.25 34.61
C LEU A 311 -7.90 -8.18 33.21
N LEU A 312 -6.57 -8.34 33.07
CA LEU A 312 -5.87 -8.26 31.78
C LEU A 312 -6.37 -9.32 30.78
N ALA A 313 -6.83 -10.46 31.26
CA ALA A 313 -7.33 -11.57 30.44
C ALA A 313 -8.83 -11.82 30.66
N HIS A 314 -9.60 -10.81 31.11
CA HIS A 314 -10.99 -10.98 31.46
C HIS A 314 -11.88 -11.06 30.22
N SER A 315 -12.71 -12.09 30.12
CA SER A 315 -13.60 -12.31 28.96
C SER A 315 -14.64 -11.19 28.76
N GLY A 316 -15.05 -10.50 29.83
CA GLY A 316 -15.94 -9.34 29.77
C GLY A 316 -15.37 -8.11 29.05
N LEU A 317 -14.08 -8.11 28.69
CA LEU A 317 -13.46 -7.08 27.85
C LEU A 317 -13.75 -7.29 26.34
N GLY A 318 -14.26 -8.45 25.95
CA GLY A 318 -14.58 -8.78 24.56
C GLY A 318 -13.38 -8.60 23.63
N GLU A 319 -13.58 -7.86 22.55
CA GLU A 319 -12.50 -7.55 21.58
C GLU A 319 -11.38 -6.66 22.16
N ASN A 320 -11.62 -6.02 23.31
CA ASN A 320 -10.67 -5.12 23.97
C ASN A 320 -9.79 -5.81 25.00
N ILE A 321 -9.72 -7.13 24.97
CA ILE A 321 -8.89 -7.94 25.86
C ILE A 321 -7.42 -7.51 25.76
N LEU A 322 -6.80 -7.25 26.91
CA LEU A 322 -5.43 -6.73 26.95
C LEU A 322 -4.38 -7.84 26.87
N CYS A 323 -4.70 -9.05 27.33
CA CYS A 323 -3.87 -10.25 27.19
C CYS A 323 -4.76 -11.44 26.81
N GLN A 324 -4.30 -12.28 25.89
CA GLN A 324 -5.07 -13.43 25.40
C GLN A 324 -5.21 -14.56 26.45
N SER A 325 -4.37 -14.53 27.49
CA SER A 325 -4.39 -15.51 28.57
C SER A 325 -3.76 -14.94 29.85
N LYS A 326 -4.09 -15.57 31.00
CA LYS A 326 -3.44 -15.27 32.28
C LYS A 326 -1.92 -15.54 32.24
N SER A 327 -1.47 -16.50 31.45
CA SER A 327 -0.05 -16.78 31.24
C SER A 327 0.66 -15.63 30.50
N GLU A 328 0.00 -15.04 29.49
CA GLU A 328 0.52 -13.83 28.85
C GLU A 328 0.55 -12.67 29.81
N ALA A 329 -0.49 -12.45 30.62
CA ALA A 329 -0.55 -11.39 31.61
C ALA A 329 0.59 -11.51 32.64
N LYS A 330 0.87 -12.72 33.16
CA LYS A 330 2.03 -12.97 34.05
C LYS A 330 3.36 -12.61 33.39
N ARG A 331 3.56 -13.05 32.16
CA ARG A 331 4.78 -12.73 31.40
C ARG A 331 4.95 -11.23 31.19
N MET A 332 3.87 -10.51 30.86
CA MET A 332 3.91 -9.03 30.67
C MET A 332 4.22 -8.31 31.97
N LEU A 333 3.71 -8.77 33.13
CA LEU A 333 4.03 -8.22 34.44
C LEU A 333 5.52 -8.48 34.78
N ALA A 334 6.02 -9.70 34.60
CA ALA A 334 7.42 -10.06 34.85
C ALA A 334 8.39 -9.22 33.99
N GLN A 335 8.02 -8.91 32.76
CA GLN A 335 8.80 -8.06 31.85
C GLN A 335 8.65 -6.56 32.13
N SER A 336 7.98 -6.14 33.20
CA SER A 336 7.69 -4.74 33.53
C SER A 336 6.98 -3.98 32.40
N ALA A 337 6.21 -4.71 31.57
CA ALA A 337 5.49 -4.20 30.41
C ALA A 337 4.07 -3.68 30.74
N VAL A 338 3.60 -3.83 31.99
CA VAL A 338 2.28 -3.37 32.44
C VAL A 338 2.43 -2.10 33.28
N LYS A 339 1.56 -1.11 32.98
CA LYS A 339 1.43 0.11 33.78
C LYS A 339 -0.02 0.31 34.19
N VAL A 340 -0.21 0.80 35.41
CA VAL A 340 -1.50 1.22 35.96
C VAL A 340 -1.36 2.67 36.38
N ASP A 341 -2.22 3.54 35.85
CA ASP A 341 -2.16 4.99 36.04
C ASP A 341 -0.74 5.57 35.83
N GLY A 342 -0.06 5.07 34.78
CA GLY A 342 1.30 5.49 34.39
C GLY A 342 2.45 4.84 35.19
N LYS A 343 2.18 4.16 36.30
CA LYS A 343 3.20 3.49 37.14
C LYS A 343 3.36 2.03 36.72
N LYS A 344 4.61 1.57 36.60
CA LYS A 344 4.91 0.15 36.30
C LYS A 344 4.44 -0.73 37.45
N VAL A 345 3.79 -1.83 37.10
CA VAL A 345 3.35 -2.87 38.04
C VAL A 345 3.99 -4.19 37.62
N THR A 346 4.67 -4.82 38.60
CA THR A 346 5.35 -6.12 38.42
C THR A 346 4.79 -7.19 39.34
N LYS A 347 4.04 -6.78 40.37
CA LYS A 347 3.49 -7.70 41.38
C LYS A 347 2.25 -8.41 40.82
N GLU A 348 2.23 -9.74 40.93
CA GLU A 348 1.12 -10.58 40.48
C GLU A 348 -0.16 -10.42 41.33
N ASP A 349 -0.01 -10.05 42.60
CA ASP A 349 -1.08 -9.85 43.58
C ASP A 349 -1.72 -8.45 43.54
N PHE A 350 -1.24 -7.58 42.62
CA PHE A 350 -1.79 -6.22 42.48
C PHE A 350 -3.28 -6.28 42.06
N SER A 351 -4.13 -5.55 42.80
CA SER A 351 -5.57 -5.54 42.59
C SER A 351 -6.09 -4.13 42.29
N ILE A 352 -7.12 -4.03 41.44
CA ILE A 352 -7.84 -2.80 41.12
C ILE A 352 -9.15 -2.79 41.87
N LYS A 353 -9.44 -1.69 42.56
CA LYS A 353 -10.66 -1.51 43.36
C LYS A 353 -11.83 -1.03 42.48
N ILE A 354 -13.04 -1.36 42.91
CA ILE A 354 -14.28 -0.84 42.27
C ILE A 354 -14.40 0.68 42.40
N ASN A 355 -15.25 1.26 41.54
CA ASN A 355 -15.60 2.68 41.52
C ASN A 355 -14.40 3.64 41.29
N LYS A 356 -13.26 3.11 40.85
CA LYS A 356 -12.10 3.90 40.45
C LYS A 356 -11.85 3.74 38.95
N LYS A 357 -11.89 4.85 38.23
CA LYS A 357 -11.48 4.89 36.81
C LYS A 357 -9.97 4.74 36.74
N THR A 358 -9.52 3.65 36.14
CA THR A 358 -8.11 3.25 36.12
C THR A 358 -7.63 3.10 34.70
N LEU A 359 -6.47 3.69 34.37
CA LEU A 359 -5.83 3.53 33.09
C LEU A 359 -4.86 2.37 33.14
N ILE A 360 -5.07 1.37 32.28
CA ILE A 360 -4.19 0.22 32.12
C ILE A 360 -3.49 0.29 30.77
N GLN A 361 -2.18 0.07 30.77
CA GLN A 361 -1.36 -0.05 29.58
C GLN A 361 -0.60 -1.37 29.62
N VAL A 362 -0.62 -2.11 28.50
CA VAL A 362 0.16 -3.34 28.29
C VAL A 362 1.04 -3.19 27.06
N GLY A 363 2.35 -3.19 27.27
CA GLY A 363 3.32 -2.87 26.24
C GLY A 363 3.19 -1.44 25.73
N LYS A 364 3.52 -1.20 24.46
CA LYS A 364 3.48 0.14 23.85
C LYS A 364 2.15 0.49 23.20
N ARG A 365 1.30 -0.48 22.91
CA ARG A 365 0.15 -0.31 22.00
C ARG A 365 -1.22 -0.55 22.64
N ARG A 366 -1.32 -1.37 23.68
CA ARG A 366 -2.60 -1.76 24.29
C ARG A 366 -2.90 -0.84 25.48
N HIS A 367 -3.99 -0.08 25.38
CA HIS A 367 -4.43 0.87 26.42
C HIS A 367 -5.93 0.73 26.62
N LEU A 368 -6.37 0.77 27.86
CA LEU A 368 -7.77 0.71 28.24
C LEU A 368 -8.00 1.54 29.51
N LYS A 369 -9.01 2.38 29.52
CA LYS A 369 -9.55 2.98 30.75
C LYS A 369 -10.72 2.13 31.22
N ILE A 370 -10.64 1.62 32.43
CA ILE A 370 -11.64 0.73 33.00
C ILE A 370 -12.16 1.26 34.33
N THR A 371 -13.46 1.10 34.54
CA THR A 371 -14.11 1.27 35.83
C THR A 371 -14.75 -0.04 36.23
N LEU A 372 -14.32 -0.62 37.35
CA LEU A 372 -14.96 -1.80 37.92
C LEU A 372 -16.20 -1.36 38.68
N LYS A 373 -17.35 -1.96 38.42
CA LYS A 373 -18.64 -1.73 39.10
C LYS A 373 -19.05 -2.96 39.86
N SER A 374 -19.75 -2.80 40.99
CA SER A 374 -20.37 -3.91 41.69
C SER A 374 -21.57 -4.40 40.89
N SER A 375 -21.63 -5.69 40.53
CA SER A 375 -22.91 -6.29 40.11
C SER A 375 -23.77 -6.52 41.35
N ASN A 376 -24.93 -5.86 41.37
CA ASN A 376 -25.95 -6.09 42.41
C ASN A 376 -26.37 -7.56 42.43
#